data_25089420c6f7489edb877d9525062f0d
#
_entry.id   25089420c6f7489edb877d9525062f0d
#
_cell.length_a   1.000
_cell.length_b   1.000
_cell.length_c   1.000
_cell.angle_alpha   90.00
_cell.angle_beta   90.00
_cell.angle_gamma   90.00
#
_symmetry.space_group_name_H-M   'P 1'
#
loop_
_entity.id
_entity.type
_entity.pdbx_description
1 polymer ?
#
loop_
_entity_poly.entity_id
_entity_poly.type
_entity_poly.pdbx_seq_one_letter_code
_entity_poly.pdbx_strand_id
1 'polypeptide(L)'
;MKALFCEHPNKSLSSGYCSYYSEIFHALKEVFDIEFKNFVPRSTSEFNGYDIVFLGFGHTDCGEGKPTSLIRNSDVKLFPILNKEYTGLENKLDWIKEMQPTAGLTVHHDTKYYTEYTGFPFHRIMWSANQNQFKNYGGEYEHDLFFSGVTRPEQTENLRERVLSKLVKLSSYKLFVNIRSHKNNYAGTIFSDDEYSKHLSSSKICFITTGPADLVGTRYFEVMAANRSLILCNRMSMDVYEDIMIDGINCIMFSDEDEFFE
;
A
#
# COMPACT_ATOMS: atom_id res chain seq x y z
N MET A 1 21.89 -6.09 17.16
CA MET A 1 20.71 -6.96 16.99
C MET A 1 20.64 -7.29 15.52
N LYS A 2 20.80 -8.57 15.19
CA LYS A 2 20.83 -9.07 13.82
C LYS A 2 19.41 -9.43 13.39
N ALA A 3 18.96 -8.90 12.27
CA ALA A 3 17.60 -9.13 11.77
C ALA A 3 17.61 -9.83 10.40
N LEU A 4 16.54 -10.53 10.08
CA LEU A 4 16.27 -11.12 8.79
C LEU A 4 14.95 -10.57 8.26
N PHE A 5 14.95 -10.09 7.03
CA PHE A 5 13.73 -9.89 6.25
C PHE A 5 13.58 -11.09 5.32
N CYS A 6 12.71 -12.00 5.71
CA CYS A 6 12.40 -13.21 4.94
C CYS A 6 11.20 -12.93 4.04
N GLU A 7 11.42 -12.85 2.73
CA GLU A 7 10.36 -12.63 1.76
C GLU A 7 10.07 -13.89 0.95
N HIS A 8 8.83 -14.05 0.53
CA HIS A 8 8.45 -15.18 -0.31
C HIS A 8 9.11 -15.09 -1.69
N PRO A 9 9.57 -16.22 -2.29
CA PRO A 9 10.23 -16.22 -3.60
C PRO A 9 9.43 -15.58 -4.74
N ASN A 10 8.10 -15.56 -4.64
CA ASN A 10 7.24 -14.89 -5.62
C ASN A 10 7.28 -13.36 -5.54
N LYS A 11 8.00 -12.82 -4.54
CA LYS A 11 8.14 -11.39 -4.24
C LYS A 11 9.62 -11.05 -4.15
N SER A 12 10.25 -10.74 -5.26
CA SER A 12 11.66 -10.34 -5.29
C SER A 12 11.79 -8.82 -5.34
N LEU A 13 12.77 -8.25 -4.64
CA LEU A 13 13.09 -6.82 -4.72
C LEU A 13 13.44 -6.36 -6.14
N SER A 14 13.82 -7.30 -7.03
CA SER A 14 14.24 -7.01 -8.41
C SER A 14 13.17 -7.25 -9.47
N SER A 15 12.05 -7.87 -9.16
CA SER A 15 11.06 -8.33 -10.16
C SER A 15 9.78 -7.52 -10.16
N GLY A 16 9.85 -6.20 -10.46
CA GLY A 16 8.64 -5.37 -10.55
C GLY A 16 7.79 -5.38 -9.27
N TYR A 17 8.40 -5.73 -8.18
CA TYR A 17 7.85 -5.62 -6.84
C TYR A 17 7.58 -4.16 -6.61
N CYS A 18 6.34 -3.84 -6.37
CA CYS A 18 5.98 -2.44 -6.17
C CYS A 18 6.96 -1.78 -5.22
N SER A 19 7.52 -0.66 -5.59
CA SER A 19 8.57 0.07 -4.85
C SER A 19 8.26 0.21 -3.34
N TYR A 20 7.00 0.35 -2.98
CA TYR A 20 6.58 0.50 -1.59
C TYR A 20 6.86 -0.73 -0.69
N TYR A 21 6.94 -1.93 -1.22
CA TYR A 21 7.32 -3.10 -0.41
C TYR A 21 8.83 -3.09 -0.12
N SER A 22 9.62 -2.62 -1.07
CA SER A 22 11.05 -2.48 -0.86
C SER A 22 11.38 -1.36 0.13
N GLU A 23 10.58 -0.29 0.18
CA GLU A 23 10.79 0.83 1.09
C GLU A 23 10.68 0.43 2.56
N ILE A 24 9.80 -0.51 2.91
CA ILE A 24 9.74 -1.04 4.29
C ILE A 24 11.05 -1.74 4.65
N PHE A 25 11.60 -2.55 3.74
CA PHE A 25 12.91 -3.18 3.97
C PHE A 25 14.03 -2.13 4.08
N HIS A 26 14.04 -1.11 3.22
CA HIS A 26 15.04 -0.04 3.28
C HIS A 26 14.92 0.77 4.56
N ALA A 27 13.73 1.08 5.04
CA ALA A 27 13.52 1.75 6.32
C ALA A 27 14.00 0.89 7.51
N LEU A 28 13.74 -0.41 7.49
CA LEU A 28 14.25 -1.32 8.52
C LEU A 28 15.78 -1.40 8.52
N LYS A 29 16.42 -1.28 7.36
CA LYS A 29 17.87 -1.28 7.22
C LYS A 29 18.56 -0.09 7.89
N GLU A 30 17.87 1.03 8.06
CA GLU A 30 18.39 2.18 8.79
C GLU A 30 18.46 1.93 10.31
N VAL A 31 17.70 0.95 10.82
CA VAL A 31 17.56 0.67 12.26
C VAL A 31 18.23 -0.63 12.68
N PHE A 32 18.27 -1.61 11.79
CA PHE A 32 18.75 -2.96 12.07
C PHE A 32 19.93 -3.34 11.16
N ASP A 33 20.82 -4.17 11.69
CA ASP A 33 21.70 -5.00 10.86
C ASP A 33 20.86 -6.12 10.25
N ILE A 34 20.24 -5.84 9.10
CA ILE A 34 19.21 -6.68 8.49
C ILE A 34 19.66 -7.27 7.17
N GLU A 35 19.51 -8.58 7.05
CA GLU A 35 19.72 -9.35 5.83
C GLU A 35 18.40 -9.60 5.11
N PHE A 36 18.39 -9.53 3.78
CA PHE A 36 17.24 -9.88 2.96
C PHE A 36 17.43 -11.25 2.32
N LYS A 37 16.44 -12.13 2.48
CA LYS A 37 16.42 -13.46 1.84
C LYS A 37 15.06 -13.79 1.26
N ASN A 38 15.06 -14.45 0.09
CA ASN A 38 13.86 -14.98 -0.56
C ASN A 38 13.81 -16.50 -0.39
N PHE A 39 13.01 -16.98 0.54
CA PHE A 39 12.73 -18.41 0.69
C PHE A 39 11.44 -18.63 1.49
N VAL A 40 10.89 -19.84 1.39
CA VAL A 40 9.79 -20.29 2.24
C VAL A 40 10.40 -21.09 3.39
N PRO A 41 10.40 -20.56 4.61
CA PRO A 41 10.99 -21.25 5.75
C PRO A 41 10.20 -22.52 6.08
N ARG A 42 10.94 -23.61 6.28
CA ARG A 42 10.37 -24.93 6.59
C ARG A 42 10.58 -25.33 8.04
N SER A 43 11.53 -24.70 8.71
CA SER A 43 11.82 -24.94 10.12
C SER A 43 12.38 -23.69 10.78
N THR A 44 12.25 -23.62 12.10
CA THR A 44 12.80 -22.52 12.91
C THR A 44 14.33 -22.47 12.88
N SER A 45 15.00 -23.59 12.58
CA SER A 45 16.47 -23.63 12.47
C SER A 45 17.01 -22.75 11.35
N GLU A 46 16.20 -22.41 10.35
CA GLU A 46 16.58 -21.50 9.26
C GLU A 46 16.72 -20.05 9.73
N PHE A 47 16.25 -19.76 10.93
CA PHE A 47 16.39 -18.46 11.59
C PHE A 47 17.55 -18.39 12.59
N ASN A 48 18.30 -19.46 12.74
CA ASN A 48 19.43 -19.48 13.66
C ASN A 48 20.44 -18.37 13.33
N GLY A 49 20.84 -17.65 14.36
CA GLY A 49 21.76 -16.53 14.25
C GLY A 49 21.11 -15.17 13.98
N TYR A 50 19.78 -15.10 13.96
CA TYR A 50 19.02 -13.86 13.96
C TYR A 50 18.30 -13.66 15.30
N ASP A 51 18.20 -12.41 15.74
CA ASP A 51 17.46 -12.01 16.93
C ASP A 51 15.99 -11.72 16.60
N ILE A 52 15.76 -11.22 15.35
CA ILE A 52 14.45 -10.79 14.85
C ILE A 52 14.28 -11.28 13.40
N VAL A 53 13.07 -11.74 13.08
CA VAL A 53 12.67 -12.11 11.72
C VAL A 53 11.38 -11.39 11.33
N PHE A 54 11.43 -10.64 10.26
CA PHE A 54 10.26 -10.10 9.58
C PHE A 54 9.87 -11.06 8.47
N LEU A 55 8.64 -11.56 8.49
CA LEU A 55 8.08 -12.33 7.38
C LEU A 55 7.35 -11.36 6.44
N GLY A 56 7.90 -11.21 5.26
CA GLY A 56 7.44 -10.24 4.27
C GLY A 56 6.03 -10.51 3.75
N PHE A 57 5.52 -9.57 2.99
CA PHE A 57 4.16 -9.54 2.46
C PHE A 57 3.76 -10.79 1.65
N GLY A 58 4.71 -11.42 0.96
CA GLY A 58 4.43 -12.58 0.14
C GLY A 58 4.08 -13.82 0.95
N HIS A 59 4.48 -13.92 2.21
CA HIS A 59 4.15 -15.07 3.05
C HIS A 59 2.67 -15.09 3.45
N THR A 60 2.04 -13.94 3.59
CA THR A 60 0.60 -13.81 3.86
C THR A 60 -0.25 -13.74 2.59
N ASP A 61 0.36 -13.57 1.41
CA ASP A 61 -0.31 -13.44 0.12
C ASP A 61 0.46 -14.20 -0.99
N CYS A 62 0.67 -15.51 -0.80
CA CYS A 62 1.38 -16.34 -1.78
C CYS A 62 0.49 -16.88 -2.92
N GLY A 63 -0.63 -16.24 -3.16
CA GLY A 63 -1.63 -16.57 -4.16
C GLY A 63 -2.94 -17.01 -3.53
N GLU A 64 -4.07 -16.64 -4.15
CA GLU A 64 -5.42 -16.95 -3.70
C GLU A 64 -5.72 -16.67 -2.19
N GLY A 65 -4.95 -15.76 -1.57
CA GLY A 65 -5.11 -15.43 -0.15
C GLY A 65 -4.68 -16.54 0.83
N LYS A 66 -3.87 -17.50 0.38
CA LYS A 66 -3.37 -18.57 1.24
C LYS A 66 -1.97 -18.25 1.74
N PRO A 67 -1.72 -18.36 3.06
CA PRO A 67 -0.39 -18.22 3.62
C PRO A 67 0.53 -19.38 3.24
N THR A 68 1.83 -19.18 3.45
CA THR A 68 2.84 -20.23 3.30
C THR A 68 2.75 -21.28 4.40
N SER A 69 3.64 -22.29 4.34
CA SER A 69 3.74 -23.30 5.38
C SER A 69 3.97 -22.68 6.75
N LEU A 70 3.35 -23.25 7.76
CA LEU A 70 3.39 -22.75 9.13
C LEU A 70 4.73 -23.03 9.81
N ILE A 71 5.28 -22.01 10.47
CA ILE A 71 6.44 -22.11 11.33
C ILE A 71 5.94 -21.94 12.75
N ARG A 72 6.24 -22.88 13.63
CA ARG A 72 5.81 -22.85 15.03
C ARG A 72 7.01 -22.90 15.97
N ASN A 73 6.82 -22.39 17.19
CA ASN A 73 7.77 -22.52 18.29
C ASN A 73 9.17 -22.00 17.94
N SER A 74 9.23 -20.77 17.44
CA SER A 74 10.52 -20.12 17.21
C SER A 74 10.98 -19.38 18.46
N ASP A 75 12.22 -19.59 18.86
CA ASP A 75 12.86 -18.77 19.91
C ASP A 75 13.22 -17.37 19.42
N VAL A 76 13.13 -17.14 18.11
CA VAL A 76 13.39 -15.88 17.45
C VAL A 76 12.11 -15.01 17.47
N LYS A 77 12.27 -13.72 17.67
CA LYS A 77 11.14 -12.77 17.58
C LYS A 77 10.63 -12.69 16.16
N LEU A 78 9.41 -13.19 15.92
CA LEU A 78 8.75 -13.21 14.61
C LEU A 78 7.75 -12.06 14.47
N PHE A 79 7.82 -11.39 13.33
CA PHE A 79 6.94 -10.29 12.95
C PHE A 79 6.39 -10.53 11.53
N PRO A 80 5.30 -11.26 11.35
CA PRO A 80 4.64 -11.39 10.06
C PRO A 80 4.00 -10.05 9.64
N ILE A 81 4.15 -9.70 8.37
CA ILE A 81 3.55 -8.51 7.79
C ILE A 81 2.31 -8.94 7.00
N LEU A 82 1.14 -8.50 7.43
CA LEU A 82 -0.13 -8.79 6.78
C LEU A 82 -0.25 -7.98 5.49
N ASN A 83 -0.83 -8.59 4.46
CA ASN A 83 -1.03 -7.96 3.15
C ASN A 83 -2.39 -8.34 2.56
N LYS A 84 -3.00 -7.40 1.85
CA LYS A 84 -4.28 -7.55 1.15
C LYS A 84 -5.37 -8.11 2.08
N GLU A 85 -5.62 -7.43 3.15
CA GLU A 85 -6.57 -7.81 4.22
C GLU A 85 -8.00 -8.01 3.69
N TYR A 86 -8.31 -7.45 2.52
CA TYR A 86 -9.58 -7.64 1.82
C TYR A 86 -9.74 -9.01 1.13
N THR A 87 -8.72 -9.88 1.21
CA THR A 87 -8.75 -11.21 0.58
C THR A 87 -8.31 -12.28 1.56
N GLY A 88 -9.24 -13.17 1.95
CA GLY A 88 -8.95 -14.32 2.83
C GLY A 88 -8.41 -13.92 4.21
N LEU A 89 -8.91 -12.83 4.79
CA LEU A 89 -8.43 -12.27 6.04
C LEU A 89 -8.44 -13.30 7.17
N GLU A 90 -9.55 -14.03 7.37
CA GLU A 90 -9.66 -15.01 8.45
C GLU A 90 -8.58 -16.11 8.33
N ASN A 91 -8.35 -16.64 7.14
CA ASN A 91 -7.29 -17.64 6.93
C ASN A 91 -5.90 -17.11 7.29
N LYS A 92 -5.64 -15.82 7.06
CA LYS A 92 -4.37 -15.15 7.40
C LYS A 92 -4.26 -14.96 8.90
N LEU A 93 -5.33 -14.57 9.55
CA LEU A 93 -5.36 -14.40 11.01
C LEU A 93 -5.24 -15.74 11.72
N ASP A 94 -5.87 -16.81 11.23
CA ASP A 94 -5.71 -18.16 11.74
C ASP A 94 -4.27 -18.63 11.62
N TRP A 95 -3.64 -18.40 10.47
CA TRP A 95 -2.23 -18.71 10.24
C TRP A 95 -1.31 -17.97 11.22
N ILE A 96 -1.57 -16.67 11.48
CA ILE A 96 -0.82 -15.90 12.47
C ILE A 96 -1.04 -16.42 13.87
N LYS A 97 -2.29 -16.74 14.22
CA LYS A 97 -2.64 -17.32 15.52
C LYS A 97 -1.92 -18.64 15.77
N GLU A 98 -1.88 -19.50 14.76
CA GLU A 98 -1.16 -20.79 14.86
C GLU A 98 0.36 -20.64 14.89
N MET A 99 0.90 -19.62 14.24
CA MET A 99 2.35 -19.31 14.25
C MET A 99 2.83 -18.87 15.62
N GLN A 100 2.00 -18.20 16.40
CA GLN A 100 2.34 -17.60 17.70
C GLN A 100 3.51 -16.61 17.59
N PRO A 101 3.39 -15.53 16.81
CA PRO A 101 4.46 -14.56 16.62
C PRO A 101 4.64 -13.67 17.85
N THR A 102 5.69 -12.86 17.85
CA THR A 102 5.88 -11.80 18.86
C THR A 102 4.82 -10.71 18.71
N ALA A 103 4.57 -10.28 17.46
CA ALA A 103 3.49 -9.37 17.09
C ALA A 103 3.23 -9.47 15.58
N GLY A 104 2.01 -9.15 15.15
CA GLY A 104 1.67 -8.94 13.75
C GLY A 104 1.90 -7.49 13.32
N LEU A 105 2.26 -7.29 12.07
CA LEU A 105 2.35 -5.97 11.45
C LEU A 105 1.33 -5.86 10.33
N THR A 106 0.67 -4.72 10.19
CA THR A 106 -0.31 -4.49 9.12
C THR A 106 -0.28 -3.04 8.67
N VAL A 107 -0.59 -2.80 7.40
CA VAL A 107 -0.82 -1.45 6.87
C VAL A 107 -2.30 -1.02 7.04
N HIS A 108 -3.14 -1.94 7.46
CA HIS A 108 -4.57 -1.71 7.69
C HIS A 108 -4.81 -1.06 9.06
N HIS A 109 -5.99 -0.46 9.22
CA HIS A 109 -6.37 0.27 10.42
C HIS A 109 -6.86 -0.63 11.56
N ASP A 110 -7.38 -1.83 11.26
CA ASP A 110 -8.16 -2.62 12.20
C ASP A 110 -7.31 -3.52 13.12
N THR A 111 -6.24 -2.93 13.67
CA THR A 111 -5.29 -3.65 14.54
C THR A 111 -5.94 -4.19 15.81
N LYS A 112 -7.00 -3.52 16.31
CA LYS A 112 -7.73 -3.97 17.50
C LYS A 112 -8.41 -5.31 17.22
N TYR A 113 -9.18 -5.40 16.13
CA TYR A 113 -9.85 -6.65 15.75
C TYR A 113 -8.85 -7.78 15.54
N TYR A 114 -7.72 -7.52 14.84
CA TYR A 114 -6.70 -8.52 14.60
C TYR A 114 -6.03 -9.02 15.88
N THR A 115 -5.81 -8.12 16.84
CA THR A 115 -5.28 -8.48 18.15
C THR A 115 -6.27 -9.35 18.94
N GLU A 116 -7.53 -8.97 18.97
CA GLU A 116 -8.59 -9.73 19.66
C GLU A 116 -8.79 -11.12 19.03
N TYR A 117 -8.78 -11.22 17.69
CA TYR A 117 -8.96 -12.46 16.98
C TYR A 117 -7.80 -13.44 17.19
N THR A 118 -6.56 -12.96 17.06
CA THR A 118 -5.37 -13.82 17.10
C THR A 118 -4.86 -14.09 18.51
N GLY A 119 -5.12 -13.18 19.46
CA GLY A 119 -4.53 -13.17 20.79
C GLY A 119 -3.10 -12.63 20.85
N PHE A 120 -2.57 -12.10 19.73
CA PHE A 120 -1.24 -11.49 19.62
C PHE A 120 -1.35 -10.01 19.26
N PRO A 121 -0.47 -9.15 19.79
CA PRO A 121 -0.53 -7.72 19.48
C PRO A 121 -0.32 -7.47 17.99
N PHE A 122 -1.12 -6.57 17.42
CA PHE A 122 -0.92 -6.05 16.08
C PHE A 122 -0.53 -4.58 16.13
N HIS A 123 0.48 -4.24 15.35
CA HIS A 123 0.92 -2.86 15.18
C HIS A 123 0.71 -2.41 13.74
N ARG A 124 0.13 -1.23 13.60
CA ARG A 124 0.02 -0.61 12.30
C ARG A 124 1.38 -0.05 11.87
N ILE A 125 1.80 -0.44 10.69
CA ILE A 125 2.88 0.23 9.96
C ILE A 125 2.23 1.09 8.87
N MET A 126 2.70 2.32 8.73
CA MET A 126 2.16 3.20 7.70
C MET A 126 2.87 2.97 6.38
N TRP A 127 2.14 3.12 5.29
CA TRP A 127 2.79 3.33 4.02
C TRP A 127 3.64 4.59 4.08
N SER A 128 4.69 4.59 3.33
CA SER A 128 5.59 5.73 3.15
C SER A 128 5.95 5.86 1.67
N ALA A 129 6.52 6.99 1.29
CA ALA A 129 7.07 7.21 -0.03
C ALA A 129 8.49 7.73 0.07
N ASN A 130 9.34 7.25 -0.84
CA ASN A 130 10.72 7.67 -0.91
C ASN A 130 10.80 9.12 -1.44
N GLN A 131 11.19 10.07 -0.60
CA GLN A 131 11.29 11.48 -0.96
C GLN A 131 12.38 11.78 -2.01
N ASN A 132 13.34 10.90 -2.19
CA ASN A 132 14.31 11.03 -3.27
C ASN A 132 13.72 10.70 -4.64
N GLN A 133 12.70 9.85 -4.66
CA GLN A 133 11.97 9.43 -5.86
C GLN A 133 10.76 10.31 -6.10
N PHE A 134 9.90 10.48 -5.09
CA PHE A 134 8.71 11.34 -5.16
C PHE A 134 9.05 12.72 -4.63
N LYS A 135 9.42 13.62 -5.52
CA LYS A 135 9.91 14.97 -5.18
C LYS A 135 9.26 16.04 -6.03
N ASN A 136 9.38 17.26 -5.58
CA ASN A 136 8.97 18.42 -6.35
C ASN A 136 9.99 18.71 -7.47
N TYR A 137 9.59 18.49 -8.71
CA TYR A 137 10.43 18.79 -9.88
C TYR A 137 10.41 20.27 -10.29
N GLY A 138 9.56 21.09 -9.68
CA GLY A 138 9.39 22.49 -10.09
C GLY A 138 8.69 22.64 -11.44
N GLY A 139 8.90 23.77 -12.10
CA GLY A 139 8.32 24.07 -13.42
C GLY A 139 6.86 24.55 -13.38
N GLU A 140 6.23 24.64 -14.54
CA GLU A 140 4.82 24.94 -14.66
C GLU A 140 3.95 23.71 -14.47
N TYR A 141 2.69 23.93 -14.11
CA TYR A 141 1.71 22.84 -14.09
C TYR A 141 1.28 22.49 -15.51
N GLU A 142 1.45 21.22 -15.87
CA GLU A 142 1.07 20.70 -17.18
C GLU A 142 -0.40 20.23 -17.19
N HIS A 143 -0.89 19.78 -16.02
CA HIS A 143 -2.23 19.21 -15.87
C HIS A 143 -3.00 19.93 -14.75
N ASP A 144 -4.29 20.11 -14.95
CA ASP A 144 -5.19 20.56 -13.89
C ASP A 144 -5.49 19.43 -12.92
N LEU A 145 -5.70 18.21 -13.45
CA LEU A 145 -5.93 17.03 -12.64
C LEU A 145 -5.20 15.81 -13.20
N PHE A 146 -4.59 15.06 -12.32
CA PHE A 146 -3.95 13.77 -12.58
C PHE A 146 -4.66 12.63 -11.86
N PHE A 147 -4.89 11.56 -12.59
CA PHE A 147 -5.29 10.27 -12.05
C PHE A 147 -4.46 9.15 -12.71
N SER A 148 -3.93 8.25 -11.92
CA SER A 148 -3.37 6.99 -12.43
C SER A 148 -3.81 5.84 -11.54
N GLY A 149 -4.48 4.87 -12.10
CA GLY A 149 -5.01 3.77 -11.29
C GLY A 149 -5.64 2.65 -12.07
N VAL A 150 -5.91 1.58 -11.33
CA VAL A 150 -6.64 0.43 -11.83
C VAL A 150 -8.12 0.67 -11.62
N THR A 151 -8.91 0.39 -12.66
CA THR A 151 -10.36 0.41 -12.61
C THR A 151 -10.92 -1.01 -12.72
N ARG A 152 -12.15 -1.16 -12.24
CA ARG A 152 -12.93 -2.38 -12.33
C ARG A 152 -14.29 -2.04 -12.93
N PRO A 153 -14.41 -1.99 -14.26
CA PRO A 153 -15.63 -1.54 -14.93
C PRO A 153 -16.90 -2.30 -14.53
N GLU A 154 -16.73 -3.53 -14.03
CA GLU A 154 -17.82 -4.34 -13.48
C GLU A 154 -18.34 -3.86 -12.11
N GLN A 155 -17.64 -2.94 -11.47
CA GLN A 155 -18.01 -2.35 -10.18
C GLN A 155 -18.51 -0.92 -10.36
N THR A 156 -19.54 -0.73 -11.19
CA THR A 156 -20.11 0.59 -11.51
C THR A 156 -20.61 1.37 -10.31
N GLU A 157 -20.93 0.68 -9.21
CA GLU A 157 -21.34 1.27 -7.94
C GLU A 157 -20.16 1.89 -7.17
N ASN A 158 -18.91 1.60 -7.58
CA ASN A 158 -17.73 2.13 -6.92
C ASN A 158 -17.59 3.63 -7.23
N LEU A 159 -17.41 4.45 -6.20
CA LEU A 159 -17.28 5.90 -6.30
C LEU A 159 -16.20 6.33 -7.32
N ARG A 160 -15.05 5.65 -7.33
CA ARG A 160 -13.98 5.90 -8.31
C ARG A 160 -14.47 5.77 -9.75
N GLU A 161 -15.20 4.70 -10.05
CA GLU A 161 -15.70 4.43 -11.40
C GLU A 161 -16.73 5.48 -11.84
N ARG A 162 -17.63 5.86 -10.93
CA ARG A 162 -18.63 6.90 -11.19
C ARG A 162 -17.96 8.25 -11.46
N VAL A 163 -17.02 8.68 -10.60
CA VAL A 163 -16.27 9.92 -10.80
C VAL A 163 -15.50 9.89 -12.11
N LEU A 164 -14.75 8.85 -12.41
CA LEU A 164 -13.96 8.75 -13.64
C LEU A 164 -14.85 8.78 -14.89
N SER A 165 -16.02 8.18 -14.88
CA SER A 165 -16.96 8.16 -16.01
C SER A 165 -17.46 9.56 -16.40
N LYS A 166 -17.56 10.47 -15.44
CA LYS A 166 -17.92 11.88 -15.65
C LYS A 166 -16.68 12.73 -15.93
N LEU A 167 -15.61 12.52 -15.19
CA LEU A 167 -14.36 13.28 -15.27
C LEU A 167 -13.80 13.30 -16.70
N VAL A 168 -13.73 12.16 -17.38
CA VAL A 168 -13.20 12.06 -18.75
C VAL A 168 -13.99 12.85 -19.79
N LYS A 169 -15.18 13.34 -19.44
CA LYS A 169 -16.03 14.17 -20.32
C LYS A 169 -15.77 15.67 -20.17
N LEU A 170 -14.98 16.08 -19.17
CA LEU A 170 -14.67 17.49 -18.91
C LEU A 170 -13.60 18.00 -19.89
N SER A 171 -14.02 18.61 -20.98
CA SER A 171 -13.12 19.10 -22.04
C SER A 171 -12.46 20.44 -21.74
N SER A 172 -12.93 21.17 -20.73
CA SER A 172 -12.41 22.50 -20.36
C SER A 172 -11.15 22.44 -19.49
N TYR A 173 -10.79 21.27 -18.99
CA TYR A 173 -9.64 21.06 -18.11
C TYR A 173 -8.57 20.22 -18.78
N LYS A 174 -7.32 20.48 -18.45
CA LYS A 174 -6.18 19.65 -18.85
C LYS A 174 -6.09 18.42 -17.96
N LEU A 175 -6.80 17.37 -18.32
CA LEU A 175 -6.83 16.13 -17.55
C LEU A 175 -5.78 15.15 -18.03
N PHE A 176 -5.06 14.52 -17.10
CA PHE A 176 -4.24 13.36 -17.38
C PHE A 176 -4.79 12.15 -16.63
N VAL A 177 -5.52 11.30 -17.34
CA VAL A 177 -6.23 10.15 -16.76
C VAL A 177 -5.65 8.86 -17.33
N ASN A 178 -4.82 8.18 -16.55
CA ASN A 178 -4.20 6.91 -16.90
C ASN A 178 -4.95 5.76 -16.23
N ILE A 179 -5.84 5.13 -16.96
CA ILE A 179 -6.68 4.02 -16.48
C ILE A 179 -6.09 2.70 -16.94
N ARG A 180 -5.91 1.78 -16.01
CA ARG A 180 -5.54 0.38 -16.29
C ARG A 180 -6.66 -0.54 -15.86
N SER A 181 -6.87 -1.62 -16.61
CA SER A 181 -7.86 -2.64 -16.29
C SER A 181 -7.21 -3.87 -15.64
N HIS A 182 -7.88 -4.45 -14.65
CA HIS A 182 -7.46 -5.74 -14.08
C HIS A 182 -7.65 -6.92 -15.04
N LYS A 183 -8.63 -6.84 -15.96
CA LYS A 183 -8.98 -7.96 -16.87
C LYS A 183 -8.10 -8.02 -18.12
N ASN A 184 -7.74 -6.86 -18.64
CA ASN A 184 -6.89 -6.77 -19.82
C ASN A 184 -5.55 -6.24 -19.35
N ASN A 185 -4.61 -7.13 -19.10
CA ASN A 185 -3.28 -6.73 -18.69
C ASN A 185 -2.83 -5.52 -19.52
N TYR A 186 -3.08 -4.27 -18.96
CA TYR A 186 -2.46 -3.03 -19.40
C TYR A 186 -3.10 -2.28 -20.58
N ALA A 187 -4.33 -1.79 -20.43
CA ALA A 187 -4.86 -0.77 -21.35
C ALA A 187 -4.25 0.64 -21.14
N GLY A 188 -3.62 0.90 -19.98
CA GLY A 188 -2.98 2.20 -19.67
C GLY A 188 -1.45 2.14 -19.77
N THR A 189 -0.83 3.30 -19.77
CA THR A 189 0.64 3.43 -19.78
C THR A 189 1.23 2.94 -18.47
N ILE A 190 2.27 2.12 -18.54
CA ILE A 190 3.13 1.80 -17.41
C ILE A 190 4.23 2.84 -17.40
N PHE A 191 4.20 3.71 -16.38
CA PHE A 191 5.27 4.67 -16.16
C PHE A 191 6.45 4.01 -15.47
N SER A 192 7.64 4.49 -15.76
CA SER A 192 8.73 4.39 -14.79
C SER A 192 8.40 5.20 -13.55
N ASP A 193 9.04 4.89 -12.44
CA ASP A 193 8.82 5.60 -11.19
C ASP A 193 9.14 7.10 -11.33
N ASP A 194 10.15 7.45 -12.13
CA ASP A 194 10.54 8.84 -12.39
C ASP A 194 9.49 9.58 -13.24
N GLU A 195 8.95 8.97 -14.28
CA GLU A 195 7.87 9.54 -15.09
C GLU A 195 6.61 9.74 -14.26
N TYR A 196 6.24 8.75 -13.46
CA TYR A 196 5.09 8.84 -12.57
C TYR A 196 5.24 9.98 -11.55
N SER A 197 6.42 10.10 -10.93
CA SER A 197 6.73 11.17 -10.00
C SER A 197 6.68 12.55 -10.65
N LYS A 198 7.14 12.69 -11.91
CA LYS A 198 7.01 13.94 -12.70
C LYS A 198 5.56 14.32 -12.93
N HIS A 199 4.71 13.37 -13.33
CA HIS A 199 3.28 13.63 -13.49
C HIS A 199 2.59 14.05 -12.21
N LEU A 200 2.92 13.43 -11.07
CA LEU A 200 2.46 13.88 -9.77
C LEU A 200 2.86 15.34 -9.52
N SER A 201 4.13 15.67 -9.75
CA SER A 201 4.68 17.00 -9.49
C SER A 201 4.22 18.07 -10.49
N SER A 202 3.85 17.71 -11.72
CA SER A 202 3.38 18.65 -12.74
C SER A 202 1.87 18.84 -12.77
N SER A 203 1.14 18.28 -11.82
CA SER A 203 -0.32 18.38 -11.73
C SER A 203 -0.75 19.26 -10.57
N LYS A 204 -1.82 20.08 -10.76
CA LYS A 204 -2.37 20.90 -9.67
C LYS A 204 -3.08 20.04 -8.64
N ILE A 205 -3.85 19.06 -9.10
CA ILE A 205 -4.67 18.17 -8.29
C ILE A 205 -4.34 16.74 -8.64
N CYS A 206 -4.15 15.89 -7.62
CA CYS A 206 -4.08 14.44 -7.75
C CYS A 206 -5.34 13.81 -7.17
N PHE A 207 -6.14 13.18 -8.03
CA PHE A 207 -7.34 12.45 -7.63
C PHE A 207 -6.95 11.04 -7.17
N ILE A 208 -7.30 10.72 -5.93
CA ILE A 208 -6.99 9.44 -5.30
C ILE A 208 -8.23 8.94 -4.56
N THR A 209 -8.45 7.63 -4.58
CA THR A 209 -9.45 6.99 -3.71
C THR A 209 -8.83 5.86 -2.93
N THR A 210 -9.43 5.55 -1.79
CA THR A 210 -9.10 4.34 -1.04
C THR A 210 -9.27 3.08 -1.90
N GLY A 211 -8.57 2.03 -1.51
CA GLY A 211 -8.69 0.71 -2.12
C GLY A 211 -9.87 -0.10 -1.54
N PRO A 212 -9.96 -1.39 -1.87
CA PRO A 212 -10.88 -2.31 -1.20
C PRO A 212 -10.68 -2.29 0.31
N ALA A 213 -11.76 -2.52 1.07
CA ALA A 213 -11.79 -2.42 2.53
C ALA A 213 -11.35 -1.05 3.05
N ASP A 214 -11.58 0.00 2.27
CA ASP A 214 -11.25 1.39 2.57
C ASP A 214 -9.76 1.62 2.89
N LEU A 215 -8.89 0.81 2.31
CA LEU A 215 -7.46 0.84 2.54
C LEU A 215 -6.82 2.07 1.89
N VAL A 216 -6.18 2.90 2.70
CA VAL A 216 -5.33 4.00 2.21
C VAL A 216 -4.06 3.42 1.59
N GLY A 217 -3.86 3.69 0.31
CA GLY A 217 -2.73 3.17 -0.43
C GLY A 217 -1.52 4.11 -0.45
N THR A 218 -0.44 3.66 -1.07
CA THR A 218 0.83 4.40 -1.16
C THR A 218 0.71 5.75 -1.86
N ARG A 219 -0.21 5.89 -2.80
CA ARG A 219 -0.38 7.13 -3.60
C ARG A 219 -0.60 8.38 -2.78
N TYR A 220 -1.29 8.27 -1.66
CA TYR A 220 -1.47 9.39 -0.74
C TYR A 220 -0.11 9.93 -0.27
N PHE A 221 0.78 9.03 0.12
CA PHE A 221 2.11 9.36 0.60
C PHE A 221 3.06 9.80 -0.53
N GLU A 222 2.90 9.25 -1.72
CA GLU A 222 3.65 9.63 -2.92
C GLU A 222 3.35 11.08 -3.31
N VAL A 223 2.08 11.49 -3.29
CA VAL A 223 1.68 12.88 -3.55
C VAL A 223 2.15 13.81 -2.44
N MET A 224 2.04 13.38 -1.17
CA MET A 224 2.56 14.16 -0.04
C MET A 224 4.07 14.35 -0.14
N ALA A 225 4.83 13.32 -0.51
CA ALA A 225 6.27 13.40 -0.69
C ALA A 225 6.66 14.34 -1.83
N ALA A 226 5.91 14.34 -2.93
CA ALA A 226 6.08 15.28 -4.03
C ALA A 226 5.84 16.74 -3.61
N ASN A 227 5.02 16.95 -2.57
CA ASN A 227 4.78 18.24 -1.90
C ASN A 227 4.47 19.39 -2.86
N ARG A 228 3.57 19.15 -3.81
CA ARG A 228 3.21 20.17 -4.82
C ARG A 228 1.76 20.13 -5.23
N SER A 229 1.18 18.95 -5.35
CA SER A 229 -0.19 18.78 -5.81
C SER A 229 -1.15 18.69 -4.63
N LEU A 230 -2.35 19.27 -4.81
CA LEU A 230 -3.44 19.06 -3.88
C LEU A 230 -3.97 17.63 -4.00
N ILE A 231 -4.20 16.98 -2.89
CA ILE A 231 -4.87 15.69 -2.84
C ILE A 231 -6.38 15.92 -2.85
N LEU A 232 -7.07 15.37 -3.85
CA LEU A 232 -8.53 15.28 -3.88
C LEU A 232 -8.90 13.81 -3.71
N CYS A 233 -9.52 13.46 -2.57
CA CYS A 233 -9.75 12.07 -2.21
C CYS A 233 -11.15 11.84 -1.63
N ASN A 234 -11.60 10.57 -1.66
CA ASN A 234 -12.84 10.23 -0.97
C ASN A 234 -12.68 10.34 0.54
N ARG A 235 -13.77 10.72 1.22
CA ARG A 235 -13.85 10.70 2.67
C ARG A 235 -13.61 9.28 3.18
N MET A 236 -12.71 9.16 4.15
CA MET A 236 -12.36 7.89 4.74
C MET A 236 -13.28 7.60 5.92
N SER A 237 -13.66 6.35 6.07
CA SER A 237 -14.51 5.92 7.19
C SER A 237 -13.76 5.80 8.53
N MET A 238 -12.48 6.17 8.55
CA MET A 238 -11.57 5.80 9.64
C MET A 238 -10.84 6.98 10.24
N ASP A 239 -10.95 7.09 11.55
CA ASP A 239 -10.26 8.07 12.39
C ASP A 239 -8.72 7.94 12.34
N VAL A 240 -8.24 6.82 11.85
CA VAL A 240 -6.82 6.43 11.86
C VAL A 240 -5.91 7.34 11.04
N TYR A 241 -6.48 8.06 10.08
CA TYR A 241 -5.75 8.98 9.21
C TYR A 241 -6.08 10.45 9.48
N GLU A 242 -6.90 10.75 10.50
CA GLU A 242 -7.30 12.14 10.83
C GLU A 242 -6.12 13.04 11.14
N ASP A 243 -5.07 12.50 11.76
CA ASP A 243 -3.85 13.27 12.06
C ASP A 243 -2.97 13.54 10.82
N ILE A 244 -3.23 12.87 9.70
CA ILE A 244 -2.37 12.91 8.51
C ILE A 244 -3.11 13.53 7.33
N MET A 245 -4.39 13.19 7.14
CA MET A 245 -5.26 13.65 6.09
C MET A 245 -6.33 14.55 6.68
N ILE A 246 -6.07 15.86 6.66
CA ILE A 246 -6.95 16.86 7.29
C ILE A 246 -7.67 17.62 6.18
N ASP A 247 -8.97 17.36 6.08
CA ASP A 247 -9.85 17.99 5.08
C ASP A 247 -9.80 19.52 5.15
N GLY A 248 -9.63 20.18 4.02
CA GLY A 248 -9.46 21.61 3.91
C GLY A 248 -8.10 22.18 4.31
N ILE A 249 -7.15 21.31 4.75
CA ILE A 249 -5.77 21.72 5.13
C ILE A 249 -4.74 21.14 4.16
N ASN A 250 -4.63 19.82 4.09
CA ASN A 250 -3.65 19.15 3.23
C ASN A 250 -4.27 18.24 2.17
N CYS A 251 -5.58 18.11 2.18
CA CYS A 251 -6.37 17.44 1.15
C CYS A 251 -7.75 18.09 1.08
N ILE A 252 -8.50 17.73 0.05
CA ILE A 252 -9.94 17.97 -0.03
C ILE A 252 -10.61 16.61 -0.12
N MET A 253 -11.59 16.39 0.77
CA MET A 253 -12.32 15.13 0.82
C MET A 253 -13.73 15.30 0.29
N PHE A 254 -14.21 14.34 -0.47
CA PHE A 254 -15.56 14.26 -0.99
C PHE A 254 -16.22 12.92 -0.62
N SER A 255 -17.52 12.93 -0.40
CA SER A 255 -18.30 11.76 -0.01
C SER A 255 -18.97 11.05 -1.18
N ASP A 256 -19.32 11.82 -2.19
CA ASP A 256 -19.99 11.32 -3.40
C ASP A 256 -19.51 12.06 -4.66
N GLU A 257 -20.09 11.68 -5.80
CA GLU A 257 -19.69 12.25 -7.07
C GLU A 257 -20.15 13.69 -7.28
N ASP A 258 -21.24 14.12 -6.65
CA ASP A 258 -21.74 15.48 -6.81
C ASP A 258 -20.83 16.44 -6.04
N GLU A 259 -20.47 16.13 -4.80
CA GLU A 259 -19.47 16.88 -4.02
C GLU A 259 -18.09 16.92 -4.70
N PHE A 260 -17.71 15.88 -5.46
CA PHE A 260 -16.47 15.90 -6.23
C PHE A 260 -16.46 16.98 -7.33
N PHE A 261 -17.60 17.29 -7.93
CA PHE A 261 -17.70 18.21 -9.06
C PHE A 261 -18.08 19.65 -8.66
N GLU A 262 -18.41 19.89 -7.40
CA GLU A 262 -18.59 21.23 -6.82
C GLU A 262 -17.25 21.92 -6.53
#